data_5b55abf5b7639bff2afee2749829cf63
#
_entry.id   5b55abf5b7639bff2afee2749829cf63
#
_cell.length_a   1.000
_cell.length_b   1.000
_cell.length_c   1.000
_cell.angle_alpha   90.00
_cell.angle_beta   90.00
_cell.angle_gamma   90.00
#
_symmetry.space_group_name_H-M   'P 1'
#
loop_
_entity.id
_entity.type
_entity.pdbx_description
1 polymer ?
#
loop_
_entity_poly.entity_id
_entity_poly.type
_entity_poly.pdbx_seq_one_letter_code
_entity_poly.pdbx_strand_id
1 'polypeptide(L)'
;HLLYPNYMEKNKTAQWVDISKEVQDALKTDKAVVALESTIISHGMPYPQNLETALAVENIIRNNGAFPATIAVSGGRIKIGLSRQELQQFAQNSNPVKVSRRDLPVVLSQKLSGGTTVAATMICAQIAGIPVFVTGGIGGVHRENEKTMDVSADLTELAHTKVAVVCAGIKSILDIPRTLEYLETHGVPVIGYQTAEFPSFYTPSSGSMVQTRIDTPEDIARCMKIKWDLGLAGGLVIGNPVPPKDAMDESLIEGAISEALKEATEKEIEGKAVSYTHLTLPTSDLV
;
A
#
# COMPACT_ATOMS: atom_id res chain seq x y z
N HIS A 1 17.12 22.81 13.54
CA HIS A 1 15.93 22.66 14.41
C HIS A 1 14.72 22.29 13.56
N LEU A 2 14.64 21.06 13.03
CA LEU A 2 13.49 20.60 12.28
C LEU A 2 13.12 19.18 12.73
N LEU A 3 11.98 19.15 13.44
CA LEU A 3 10.98 18.09 13.39
C LEU A 3 11.33 16.73 13.99
N TYR A 4 11.60 16.71 15.28
CA TYR A 4 11.12 15.58 16.08
C TYR A 4 9.73 15.94 16.62
N PRO A 5 8.73 15.08 16.46
CA PRO A 5 7.49 15.23 17.22
C PRO A 5 7.86 15.33 18.69
N ASN A 6 7.19 16.23 19.42
CA ASN A 6 7.46 16.48 20.82
C ASN A 6 7.63 15.19 21.60
N TYR A 7 8.61 15.12 22.50
CA TYR A 7 8.91 13.96 23.36
C TYR A 7 7.66 13.41 24.08
N MET A 8 6.68 14.26 24.35
CA MET A 8 5.37 13.87 24.91
C MET A 8 4.47 13.12 23.93
N GLU A 9 4.53 13.40 22.61
CA GLU A 9 3.75 12.66 21.60
C GLU A 9 4.36 11.28 21.32
N LYS A 10 5.68 11.17 21.33
CA LYS A 10 6.37 9.86 21.23
C LYS A 10 6.00 8.91 22.37
N ASN A 11 5.81 9.42 23.58
CA ASN A 11 5.40 8.59 24.71
C ASN A 11 3.95 8.08 24.62
N LYS A 12 3.06 8.82 23.97
CA LYS A 12 1.65 8.41 23.81
C LYS A 12 1.48 7.29 22.78
N THR A 13 2.27 7.27 21.72
CA THR A 13 2.21 6.23 20.69
C THR A 13 2.95 4.96 21.09
N ALA A 14 3.98 5.05 21.91
CA ALA A 14 4.81 3.91 22.36
C ALA A 14 3.98 2.77 22.99
N GLN A 15 2.89 3.09 23.66
CA GLN A 15 2.01 2.09 24.25
C GLN A 15 1.23 1.25 23.22
N TRP A 16 1.16 1.70 21.96
CA TRP A 16 0.38 1.05 20.89
C TRP A 16 1.25 0.45 19.79
N VAL A 17 2.56 0.74 19.79
CA VAL A 17 3.47 0.41 18.69
C VAL A 17 4.66 -0.39 19.18
N ASP A 18 4.90 -1.50 18.52
CA ASP A 18 6.12 -2.31 18.67
C ASP A 18 6.90 -2.25 17.35
N ILE A 19 8.09 -1.67 17.39
CA ILE A 19 9.00 -1.68 16.26
C ILE A 19 10.05 -2.76 16.52
N SER A 20 10.29 -3.64 15.55
CA SER A 20 11.31 -4.68 15.69
C SER A 20 12.70 -4.07 15.92
N LYS A 21 13.55 -4.82 16.62
CA LYS A 21 14.92 -4.35 16.89
C LYS A 21 15.70 -4.08 15.59
N GLU A 22 15.53 -4.92 14.58
CA GLU A 22 16.17 -4.74 13.27
C GLU A 22 15.78 -3.40 12.63
N VAL A 23 14.48 -3.08 12.59
CA VAL A 23 13.98 -1.81 12.04
C VAL A 23 14.45 -0.62 12.88
N GLN A 24 14.42 -0.73 14.22
CA GLN A 24 14.91 0.34 15.09
C GLN A 24 16.40 0.63 14.86
N ASP A 25 17.22 -0.42 14.79
CA ASP A 25 18.66 -0.27 14.59
C ASP A 25 18.97 0.28 13.19
N ALA A 26 18.23 -0.15 12.16
CA ALA A 26 18.35 0.40 10.81
C ALA A 26 18.03 1.90 10.77
N LEU A 27 16.89 2.31 11.35
CA LEU A 27 16.50 3.73 11.41
C LEU A 27 17.47 4.59 12.22
N LYS A 28 18.03 4.08 13.32
CA LYS A 28 19.03 4.81 14.13
C LYS A 28 20.36 5.00 13.42
N THR A 29 20.67 4.14 12.45
CA THR A 29 21.93 4.18 11.70
C THR A 29 21.75 4.70 10.27
N ASP A 30 20.64 5.41 10.00
CA ASP A 30 20.28 5.99 8.70
C ASP A 30 20.33 4.98 7.54
N LYS A 31 19.97 3.72 7.83
CA LYS A 31 19.81 2.67 6.82
C LYS A 31 18.43 2.77 6.17
N ALA A 32 18.37 2.39 4.89
CA ALA A 32 17.12 2.37 4.15
C ALA A 32 16.16 1.32 4.73
N VAL A 33 14.97 1.76 5.11
CA VAL A 33 13.88 0.90 5.57
C VAL A 33 12.69 1.08 4.63
N VAL A 34 12.08 -0.04 4.22
CA VAL A 34 10.92 -0.07 3.32
C VAL A 34 9.75 -0.70 4.04
N ALA A 35 8.66 0.05 4.18
CA ALA A 35 7.41 -0.46 4.73
C ALA A 35 6.71 -1.38 3.72
N LEU A 36 6.03 -2.41 4.23
CA LEU A 36 5.20 -3.34 3.48
C LEU A 36 3.84 -3.49 4.17
N GLU A 37 2.77 -3.54 3.39
CA GLU A 37 1.43 -3.84 3.89
C GLU A 37 1.27 -5.33 4.23
N SER A 38 0.20 -5.65 4.95
CA SER A 38 -0.14 -7.03 5.28
C SER A 38 -1.54 -7.48 4.83
N THR A 39 -2.31 -6.60 4.19
CA THR A 39 -3.61 -7.01 3.62
C THR A 39 -3.42 -8.06 2.54
N ILE A 40 -2.37 -7.99 1.73
CA ILE A 40 -2.07 -9.01 0.73
C ILE A 40 -1.83 -10.38 1.36
N ILE A 41 -1.25 -10.42 2.57
CA ILE A 41 -1.01 -11.67 3.31
C ILE A 41 -2.30 -12.22 3.89
N SER A 42 -3.13 -11.35 4.48
CA SER A 42 -4.32 -11.76 5.21
C SER A 42 -5.57 -11.96 4.35
N HIS A 43 -5.63 -11.32 3.17
CA HIS A 43 -6.83 -11.30 2.31
C HIS A 43 -6.52 -11.49 0.83
N GLY A 44 -5.24 -11.49 0.43
CA GLY A 44 -4.88 -11.53 -0.99
C GLY A 44 -4.64 -12.93 -1.52
N MET A 45 -4.11 -13.83 -0.70
CA MET A 45 -3.70 -15.18 -1.12
C MET A 45 -3.93 -16.20 0.00
N PRO A 46 -4.21 -17.47 -0.34
CA PRO A 46 -4.31 -18.54 0.65
C PRO A 46 -2.94 -18.93 1.22
N TYR A 47 -2.95 -19.54 2.42
CA TYR A 47 -1.75 -20.18 2.96
C TYR A 47 -1.47 -21.49 2.19
N PRO A 48 -0.21 -21.83 1.87
CA PRO A 48 1.05 -21.17 2.27
C PRO A 48 1.53 -20.06 1.31
N GLN A 49 0.90 -19.85 0.17
CA GLN A 49 1.32 -18.91 -0.87
C GLN A 49 1.50 -17.47 -0.34
N ASN A 50 0.61 -17.03 0.56
CA ASN A 50 0.70 -15.71 1.18
C ASN A 50 1.99 -15.52 1.97
N LEU A 51 2.44 -16.54 2.72
CA LEU A 51 3.70 -16.51 3.47
C LEU A 51 4.91 -16.54 2.54
N GLU A 52 4.89 -17.41 1.54
CA GLU A 52 5.98 -17.54 0.56
C GLU A 52 6.20 -16.24 -0.19
N THR A 53 5.12 -15.59 -0.64
CA THR A 53 5.17 -14.29 -1.31
C THR A 53 5.73 -13.20 -0.38
N ALA A 54 5.25 -13.13 0.85
CA ALA A 54 5.74 -12.14 1.82
C ALA A 54 7.25 -12.30 2.09
N LEU A 55 7.71 -13.52 2.29
CA LEU A 55 9.13 -13.82 2.49
C LEU A 55 9.97 -13.51 1.25
N ALA A 56 9.46 -13.80 0.06
CA ALA A 56 10.14 -13.48 -1.19
C ALA A 56 10.31 -11.96 -1.37
N VAL A 57 9.28 -11.17 -1.10
CA VAL A 57 9.33 -9.70 -1.17
C VAL A 57 10.33 -9.14 -0.14
N GLU A 58 10.30 -9.60 1.11
CA GLU A 58 11.28 -9.19 2.11
C GLU A 58 12.71 -9.53 1.69
N ASN A 59 12.95 -10.71 1.11
CA ASN A 59 14.26 -11.11 0.62
C ASN A 59 14.75 -10.22 -0.53
N ILE A 60 13.87 -9.82 -1.46
CA ILE A 60 14.22 -8.88 -2.52
C ILE A 60 14.70 -7.55 -1.92
N ILE A 61 14.01 -7.01 -0.93
CA ILE A 61 14.40 -5.77 -0.26
C ILE A 61 15.77 -5.93 0.40
N ARG A 62 16.00 -7.02 1.14
CA ARG A 62 17.28 -7.31 1.81
C ARG A 62 18.43 -7.46 0.81
N ASN A 63 18.20 -8.17 -0.28
CA ASN A 63 19.21 -8.38 -1.33
C ASN A 63 19.61 -7.06 -2.04
N ASN A 64 18.74 -6.05 -1.98
CA ASN A 64 19.03 -4.70 -2.49
C ASN A 64 19.56 -3.74 -1.39
N GLY A 65 19.96 -4.24 -0.24
CA GLY A 65 20.65 -3.46 0.79
C GLY A 65 19.71 -2.62 1.69
N ALA A 66 18.41 -2.85 1.64
CA ALA A 66 17.42 -2.20 2.50
C ALA A 66 16.84 -3.18 3.54
N PHE A 67 16.14 -2.64 4.54
CA PHE A 67 15.50 -3.41 5.60
C PHE A 67 13.98 -3.42 5.40
N PRO A 68 13.34 -4.58 5.24
CA PRO A 68 11.88 -4.66 5.15
C PRO A 68 11.23 -4.43 6.51
N ALA A 69 10.13 -3.73 6.51
CA ALA A 69 9.27 -3.53 7.67
C ALA A 69 7.83 -3.90 7.31
N THR A 70 7.52 -5.20 7.35
CA THR A 70 6.13 -5.67 7.19
C THR A 70 5.31 -5.22 8.40
N ILE A 71 4.20 -4.52 8.15
CA ILE A 71 3.37 -3.87 9.16
C ILE A 71 2.03 -4.60 9.29
N ALA A 72 1.65 -4.96 10.52
CA ALA A 72 0.36 -5.55 10.83
C ALA A 72 -0.11 -5.12 12.22
N VAL A 73 -1.37 -5.43 12.57
CA VAL A 73 -1.86 -5.33 13.95
C VAL A 73 -1.96 -6.73 14.54
N SER A 74 -1.41 -6.92 15.72
CA SER A 74 -1.46 -8.18 16.45
C SER A 74 -1.78 -7.95 17.93
N GLY A 75 -2.88 -8.54 18.42
CA GLY A 75 -3.30 -8.45 19.81
C GLY A 75 -3.52 -7.01 20.29
N GLY A 76 -3.99 -6.12 19.43
CA GLY A 76 -4.23 -4.71 19.74
C GLY A 76 -2.97 -3.85 19.75
N ARG A 77 -1.89 -4.29 19.12
CA ARG A 77 -0.65 -3.52 18.96
C ARG A 77 -0.24 -3.46 17.50
N ILE A 78 0.21 -2.30 17.06
CA ILE A 78 0.83 -2.10 15.76
C ILE A 78 2.22 -2.73 15.81
N LYS A 79 2.46 -3.69 14.94
CA LYS A 79 3.75 -4.33 14.76
C LYS A 79 4.42 -3.78 13.50
N ILE A 80 5.63 -3.26 13.63
CA ILE A 80 6.41 -2.69 12.52
C ILE A 80 7.70 -3.50 12.38
N GLY A 81 7.77 -4.28 11.32
CA GLY A 81 8.81 -5.27 11.10
C GLY A 81 8.47 -6.58 11.82
N LEU A 82 7.58 -7.39 11.24
CA LEU A 82 7.27 -8.72 11.77
C LEU A 82 8.51 -9.62 11.71
N SER A 83 8.79 -10.35 12.79
CA SER A 83 9.73 -11.46 12.76
C SER A 83 9.19 -12.59 11.87
N ARG A 84 10.07 -13.49 11.41
CA ARG A 84 9.66 -14.64 10.60
C ARG A 84 8.57 -15.48 11.30
N GLN A 85 8.67 -15.64 12.63
CA GLN A 85 7.68 -16.38 13.39
C GLN A 85 6.34 -15.65 13.46
N GLU A 86 6.36 -14.33 13.71
CA GLU A 86 5.14 -13.51 13.71
C GLU A 86 4.49 -13.49 12.34
N LEU A 87 5.27 -13.37 11.26
CA LEU A 87 4.79 -13.40 9.89
C LEU A 87 4.11 -14.73 9.55
N GLN A 88 4.70 -15.85 9.96
CA GLN A 88 4.12 -17.18 9.79
C GLN A 88 2.79 -17.33 10.57
N GLN A 89 2.76 -16.92 11.83
CA GLN A 89 1.54 -16.93 12.64
C GLN A 89 0.46 -16.04 12.04
N PHE A 90 0.83 -14.88 11.52
CA PHE A 90 -0.08 -13.94 10.88
C PHE A 90 -0.65 -14.51 9.57
N ALA A 91 0.17 -15.15 8.74
CA ALA A 91 -0.25 -15.78 7.49
C ALA A 91 -1.22 -16.97 7.70
N GLN A 92 -1.16 -17.64 8.85
CA GLN A 92 -2.04 -18.76 9.21
C GLN A 92 -3.33 -18.30 9.91
N ASN A 93 -3.48 -17.02 10.22
CA ASN A 93 -4.68 -16.52 10.89
C ASN A 93 -5.90 -16.65 9.95
N SER A 94 -6.89 -17.39 10.36
CA SER A 94 -8.10 -17.67 9.55
C SER A 94 -9.13 -16.54 9.56
N ASN A 95 -9.01 -15.56 10.45
CA ASN A 95 -10.01 -14.50 10.57
C ASN A 95 -9.38 -13.13 10.93
N PRO A 96 -8.42 -12.63 10.12
CA PRO A 96 -7.82 -11.33 10.37
C PRO A 96 -8.78 -10.20 9.95
N VAL A 97 -8.82 -9.12 10.73
CA VAL A 97 -9.58 -7.92 10.36
C VAL A 97 -8.81 -7.17 9.26
N LYS A 98 -9.53 -6.64 8.26
CA LYS A 98 -8.94 -5.67 7.32
C LYS A 98 -8.91 -4.30 7.96
N VAL A 99 -7.71 -3.81 8.27
CA VAL A 99 -7.48 -2.59 9.04
C VAL A 99 -7.13 -1.43 8.12
N SER A 100 -8.02 -0.46 8.02
CA SER A 100 -7.78 0.84 7.40
C SER A 100 -7.75 1.95 8.46
N ARG A 101 -7.64 3.22 8.06
CA ARG A 101 -7.58 4.37 8.96
C ARG A 101 -8.65 4.32 10.06
N ARG A 102 -9.93 4.17 9.68
CA ARG A 102 -11.05 4.17 10.63
C ARG A 102 -11.06 2.96 11.57
N ASP A 103 -10.45 1.85 11.12
CA ASP A 103 -10.49 0.59 11.87
C ASP A 103 -9.38 0.54 12.94
N LEU A 104 -8.26 1.27 12.75
CA LEU A 104 -7.13 1.27 13.69
C LEU A 104 -7.53 1.45 15.15
N PRO A 105 -8.23 2.52 15.57
CA PRO A 105 -8.55 2.73 16.98
C PRO A 105 -9.45 1.63 17.54
N VAL A 106 -10.38 1.10 16.74
CA VAL A 106 -11.29 0.02 17.14
C VAL A 106 -10.52 -1.27 17.36
N VAL A 107 -9.70 -1.67 16.37
CA VAL A 107 -8.93 -2.92 16.41
C VAL A 107 -7.92 -2.91 17.56
N LEU A 108 -7.26 -1.78 17.81
CA LEU A 108 -6.34 -1.63 18.94
C LEU A 108 -7.07 -1.72 20.29
N SER A 109 -8.19 -0.99 20.44
CA SER A 109 -8.96 -0.97 21.70
C SER A 109 -9.57 -2.33 22.06
N GLN A 110 -9.95 -3.11 21.05
CA GLN A 110 -10.54 -4.45 21.22
C GLN A 110 -9.48 -5.57 21.23
N LYS A 111 -8.19 -5.23 21.17
CA LYS A 111 -7.06 -6.17 21.13
C LYS A 111 -7.17 -7.22 20.02
N LEU A 112 -7.71 -6.82 18.87
CA LEU A 112 -7.83 -7.69 17.71
C LEU A 112 -6.54 -7.73 16.89
N SER A 113 -6.50 -8.64 15.93
CA SER A 113 -5.40 -8.77 14.96
C SER A 113 -5.93 -8.56 13.54
N GLY A 114 -5.11 -7.95 12.68
CA GLY A 114 -5.54 -7.68 11.32
C GLY A 114 -4.44 -7.17 10.39
N GLY A 115 -4.71 -7.29 9.09
CA GLY A 115 -3.85 -6.80 8.02
C GLY A 115 -4.05 -5.32 7.74
N THR A 116 -2.96 -4.57 7.67
CA THR A 116 -2.99 -3.15 7.34
C THR A 116 -3.14 -2.94 5.84
N THR A 117 -4.11 -2.08 5.45
CA THR A 117 -4.27 -1.58 4.08
C THR A 117 -3.17 -0.58 3.75
N VAL A 118 -3.10 -0.10 2.51
CA VAL A 118 -2.19 0.99 2.11
C VAL A 118 -2.34 2.17 3.07
N ALA A 119 -3.55 2.65 3.33
CA ALA A 119 -3.81 3.75 4.26
C ALA A 119 -3.26 3.49 5.67
N ALA A 120 -3.59 2.36 6.27
CA ALA A 120 -3.11 2.03 7.62
C ALA A 120 -1.59 1.83 7.66
N THR A 121 -1.01 1.24 6.61
CA THR A 121 0.44 1.05 6.48
C THR A 121 1.17 2.40 6.40
N MET A 122 0.66 3.36 5.62
CA MET A 122 1.21 4.71 5.54
C MET A 122 1.22 5.40 6.92
N ILE A 123 0.10 5.35 7.66
CA ILE A 123 0.00 5.90 9.02
C ILE A 123 1.07 5.29 9.93
N CYS A 124 1.17 3.96 9.93
CA CYS A 124 2.12 3.24 10.79
C CYS A 124 3.57 3.51 10.39
N ALA A 125 3.87 3.57 9.08
CA ALA A 125 5.18 3.91 8.55
C ALA A 125 5.60 5.33 8.98
N GLN A 126 4.70 6.32 8.87
CA GLN A 126 4.97 7.68 9.34
C GLN A 126 5.23 7.74 10.86
N ILE A 127 4.48 7.00 11.67
CA ILE A 127 4.71 6.90 13.13
C ILE A 127 6.12 6.38 13.42
N ALA A 128 6.60 5.42 12.64
CA ALA A 128 7.95 4.86 12.79
C ALA A 128 9.06 5.73 12.15
N GLY A 129 8.70 6.71 11.33
CA GLY A 129 9.66 7.52 10.58
C GLY A 129 10.19 6.82 9.31
N ILE A 130 9.42 5.89 8.75
CA ILE A 130 9.75 5.18 7.49
C ILE A 130 9.18 5.98 6.33
N PRO A 131 10.02 6.55 5.44
CA PRO A 131 9.56 7.47 4.40
C PRO A 131 9.09 6.77 3.11
N VAL A 132 9.39 5.48 2.93
CA VAL A 132 9.11 4.72 1.70
C VAL A 132 8.28 3.48 2.03
N PHE A 133 7.22 3.30 1.26
CA PHE A 133 6.35 2.13 1.31
C PHE A 133 6.20 1.56 -0.09
N VAL A 134 6.30 0.24 -0.22
CA VAL A 134 6.12 -0.48 -1.49
C VAL A 134 4.91 -1.39 -1.39
N THR A 135 4.04 -1.31 -2.39
CA THR A 135 2.83 -2.16 -2.52
C THR A 135 2.63 -2.58 -3.97
N GLY A 136 1.84 -3.62 -4.20
CA GLY A 136 1.43 -4.00 -5.55
C GLY A 136 0.55 -2.94 -6.20
N GLY A 137 -0.45 -2.42 -5.47
CA GLY A 137 -1.34 -1.39 -6.00
C GLY A 137 -2.12 -0.65 -4.92
N ILE A 138 -2.34 0.64 -5.18
CA ILE A 138 -3.15 1.50 -4.31
C ILE A 138 -4.64 1.36 -4.62
N GLY A 139 -5.47 1.71 -3.63
CA GLY A 139 -6.88 1.98 -3.83
C GLY A 139 -7.11 3.26 -4.62
N GLY A 140 -8.33 3.50 -5.00
CA GLY A 140 -8.69 4.65 -5.83
C GLY A 140 -10.17 5.00 -5.71
N VAL A 141 -10.66 5.74 -6.68
CA VAL A 141 -12.07 6.04 -6.88
C VAL A 141 -12.75 4.82 -7.48
N HIS A 142 -13.85 4.37 -6.91
CA HIS A 142 -14.61 3.24 -7.46
C HIS A 142 -15.36 3.67 -8.73
N ARG A 143 -15.55 2.73 -9.65
CA ARG A 143 -16.42 2.95 -10.80
C ARG A 143 -17.83 3.27 -10.31
N GLU A 144 -18.53 4.15 -11.01
CA GLU A 144 -19.85 4.67 -10.60
C GLU A 144 -19.87 5.40 -9.23
N ASN A 145 -18.73 5.96 -8.79
CA ASN A 145 -18.64 6.67 -7.53
C ASN A 145 -19.58 7.88 -7.42
N GLU A 146 -20.07 8.41 -8.54
CA GLU A 146 -21.11 9.44 -8.58
C GLU A 146 -22.43 8.99 -7.95
N LYS A 147 -22.67 7.68 -7.85
CA LYS A 147 -23.84 7.08 -7.20
C LYS A 147 -23.53 6.66 -5.74
N THR A 148 -22.36 6.11 -5.51
CA THR A 148 -21.98 5.49 -4.23
C THR A 148 -21.13 6.38 -3.35
N MET A 149 -20.45 7.39 -3.92
CA MET A 149 -19.41 8.21 -3.29
C MET A 149 -18.25 7.37 -2.72
N ASP A 150 -18.02 6.16 -3.26
CA ASP A 150 -17.00 5.24 -2.77
C ASP A 150 -15.62 5.64 -3.28
N VAL A 151 -14.81 6.12 -2.36
CA VAL A 151 -13.41 6.53 -2.58
C VAL A 151 -12.55 5.88 -1.50
N SER A 152 -11.47 5.26 -1.92
CA SER A 152 -10.54 4.59 -1.00
C SER A 152 -9.90 5.56 0.00
N ALA A 153 -9.83 5.16 1.26
CA ALA A 153 -9.09 5.88 2.28
C ALA A 153 -7.58 6.02 1.97
N ASP A 154 -7.06 5.21 1.07
CA ASP A 154 -5.66 5.31 0.61
C ASP A 154 -5.38 6.69 0.02
N LEU A 155 -6.34 7.25 -0.75
CA LEU A 155 -6.19 8.56 -1.35
C LEU A 155 -6.16 9.69 -0.29
N THR A 156 -6.97 9.55 0.76
CA THR A 156 -6.96 10.47 1.90
C THR A 156 -5.61 10.44 2.60
N GLU A 157 -5.02 9.25 2.81
CA GLU A 157 -3.71 9.15 3.45
C GLU A 157 -2.59 9.68 2.57
N LEU A 158 -2.64 9.44 1.27
CA LEU A 158 -1.70 10.04 0.31
C LEU A 158 -1.69 11.57 0.39
N ALA A 159 -2.84 12.18 0.66
CA ALA A 159 -2.97 13.63 0.84
C ALA A 159 -2.38 14.16 2.17
N HIS A 160 -2.29 13.32 3.21
CA HIS A 160 -1.94 13.79 4.56
C HIS A 160 -0.65 13.22 5.13
N THR A 161 -0.28 12.00 4.74
CA THR A 161 0.78 11.21 5.36
C THR A 161 2.08 11.32 4.57
N LYS A 162 3.16 11.74 5.21
CA LYS A 162 4.49 11.94 4.58
C LYS A 162 5.20 10.61 4.30
N VAL A 163 4.66 9.84 3.37
CA VAL A 163 5.24 8.56 2.91
C VAL A 163 5.13 8.49 1.39
N ALA A 164 6.21 8.17 0.72
CA ALA A 164 6.22 7.90 -0.70
C ALA A 164 5.80 6.47 -0.96
N VAL A 165 4.78 6.27 -1.79
CA VAL A 165 4.23 4.96 -2.12
C VAL A 165 4.65 4.57 -3.53
N VAL A 166 5.46 3.52 -3.63
CA VAL A 166 5.85 2.90 -4.90
C VAL A 166 4.91 1.73 -5.17
N CYS A 167 4.26 1.73 -6.32
CA CYS A 167 3.27 0.71 -6.68
C CYS A 167 3.27 0.41 -8.17
N ALA A 168 2.72 -0.75 -8.54
CA ALA A 168 2.50 -1.10 -9.95
C ALA A 168 1.25 -0.40 -10.53
N GLY A 169 0.64 0.52 -9.79
CA GLY A 169 -0.46 1.34 -10.23
C GLY A 169 -1.67 1.35 -9.28
N ILE A 170 -2.79 1.84 -9.80
CA ILE A 170 -4.10 1.73 -9.16
C ILE A 170 -4.67 0.35 -9.50
N LYS A 171 -5.32 -0.31 -8.53
CA LYS A 171 -5.97 -1.61 -8.76
C LYS A 171 -6.94 -1.52 -9.93
N SER A 172 -6.79 -2.41 -10.91
CA SER A 172 -7.43 -2.34 -12.22
C SER A 172 -8.97 -2.28 -12.20
N ILE A 173 -9.60 -2.75 -11.12
CA ILE A 173 -11.07 -2.68 -10.93
C ILE A 173 -11.57 -1.23 -10.72
N LEU A 174 -10.67 -0.30 -10.38
CA LEU A 174 -11.01 1.07 -10.01
C LEU A 174 -10.98 2.01 -11.24
N ASP A 175 -11.49 3.21 -11.06
CA ASP A 175 -11.48 4.26 -12.07
C ASP A 175 -10.15 5.04 -12.01
N ILE A 176 -9.22 4.70 -12.89
CA ILE A 176 -7.88 5.28 -12.90
C ILE A 176 -7.91 6.77 -13.22
N PRO A 177 -8.59 7.25 -14.28
CA PRO A 177 -8.67 8.69 -14.59
C PRO A 177 -9.20 9.51 -13.41
N ARG A 178 -10.32 9.12 -12.81
CA ARG A 178 -10.89 9.82 -11.64
C ARG A 178 -9.99 9.77 -10.42
N THR A 179 -9.24 8.69 -10.23
CA THR A 179 -8.27 8.59 -9.14
C THR A 179 -7.12 9.57 -9.33
N LEU A 180 -6.61 9.73 -10.54
CA LEU A 180 -5.56 10.71 -10.85
C LEU A 180 -6.03 12.14 -10.62
N GLU A 181 -7.25 12.49 -11.03
CA GLU A 181 -7.88 13.80 -10.77
C GLU A 181 -8.06 14.06 -9.26
N TYR A 182 -8.47 13.03 -8.51
CA TYR A 182 -8.60 13.15 -7.06
C TYR A 182 -7.25 13.45 -6.41
N LEU A 183 -6.19 12.74 -6.80
CA LEU A 183 -4.84 12.94 -6.29
C LEU A 183 -4.30 14.34 -6.64
N GLU A 184 -4.55 14.83 -7.86
CA GLU A 184 -4.19 16.17 -8.29
C GLU A 184 -4.88 17.24 -7.43
N THR A 185 -6.19 17.15 -7.25
CA THR A 185 -6.98 18.07 -6.41
C THR A 185 -6.42 18.15 -4.98
N HIS A 186 -5.88 17.04 -4.45
CA HIS A 186 -5.31 16.99 -3.11
C HIS A 186 -3.80 17.29 -3.06
N GLY A 187 -3.21 17.72 -4.18
CA GLY A 187 -1.81 18.11 -4.26
C GLY A 187 -0.83 16.96 -4.05
N VAL A 188 -1.22 15.73 -4.40
CA VAL A 188 -0.37 14.54 -4.34
C VAL A 188 0.37 14.39 -5.66
N PRO A 189 1.72 14.53 -5.70
CA PRO A 189 2.48 14.27 -6.91
C PRO A 189 2.35 12.82 -7.34
N VAL A 190 2.00 12.61 -8.61
CA VAL A 190 1.96 11.30 -9.25
C VAL A 190 3.10 11.24 -10.28
N ILE A 191 4.05 10.34 -10.06
CA ILE A 191 5.28 10.20 -10.84
C ILE A 191 5.26 8.85 -11.55
N GLY A 192 5.47 8.85 -12.86
CA GLY A 192 5.76 7.63 -13.61
C GLY A 192 7.27 7.36 -13.57
N TYR A 193 7.68 6.26 -12.97
CA TYR A 193 9.09 5.85 -13.00
C TYR A 193 9.39 5.19 -14.35
N GLN A 194 10.23 5.89 -15.15
CA GLN A 194 10.62 5.48 -16.50
C GLN A 194 9.42 5.27 -17.49
N THR A 195 8.26 5.80 -17.15
CA THR A 195 7.06 5.70 -17.99
C THR A 195 6.34 7.03 -18.08
N ALA A 196 5.72 7.29 -19.23
CA ALA A 196 4.85 8.44 -19.44
C ALA A 196 3.37 8.13 -19.16
N GLU A 197 3.00 6.84 -19.05
CA GLU A 197 1.66 6.40 -18.66
C GLU A 197 1.65 5.87 -17.24
N PHE A 198 0.55 6.10 -16.53
CA PHE A 198 0.37 5.51 -15.21
C PHE A 198 0.01 4.01 -15.37
N PRO A 199 0.69 3.10 -14.65
CA PRO A 199 0.45 1.67 -14.80
C PRO A 199 -0.90 1.24 -14.20
N SER A 200 -1.46 0.14 -14.73
CA SER A 200 -2.74 -0.42 -14.33
C SER A 200 -2.61 -1.75 -13.59
N PHE A 201 -1.76 -1.80 -12.58
CA PHE A 201 -1.55 -2.93 -11.67
C PHE A 201 -1.03 -4.21 -12.36
N TYR A 202 -1.82 -4.84 -13.22
CA TYR A 202 -1.46 -6.05 -13.97
C TYR A 202 -0.87 -5.76 -15.35
N THR A 203 -1.06 -4.54 -15.84
CA THR A 203 -0.56 -4.09 -17.13
C THR A 203 0.34 -2.87 -16.98
N PRO A 204 1.38 -2.72 -17.80
CA PRO A 204 2.30 -1.59 -17.71
C PRO A 204 1.68 -0.24 -18.12
N SER A 205 0.54 -0.27 -18.79
CA SER A 205 -0.17 0.89 -19.32
C SER A 205 -1.62 0.88 -18.88
N SER A 206 -2.20 2.07 -18.70
CA SER A 206 -3.63 2.29 -18.39
C SER A 206 -4.32 3.18 -19.40
N GLY A 207 -3.60 3.67 -20.42
CA GLY A 207 -4.07 4.73 -21.31
C GLY A 207 -4.10 6.12 -20.67
N SER A 208 -3.76 6.24 -19.38
CA SER A 208 -3.76 7.52 -18.66
C SER A 208 -2.34 8.06 -18.54
N MET A 209 -2.10 9.25 -19.08
CA MET A 209 -0.77 9.89 -19.01
C MET A 209 -0.47 10.37 -17.59
N VAL A 210 0.78 10.23 -17.14
CA VAL A 210 1.26 10.92 -15.94
C VAL A 210 1.69 12.34 -16.29
N GLN A 211 1.52 13.27 -15.35
CA GLN A 211 2.00 14.63 -15.53
C GLN A 211 3.52 14.73 -15.43
N THR A 212 4.14 13.83 -14.67
CA THR A 212 5.58 13.87 -14.40
C THR A 212 6.19 12.48 -14.56
N ARG A 213 7.13 12.37 -15.52
CA ARG A 213 8.02 11.21 -15.64
C ARG A 213 9.36 11.52 -15.00
N ILE A 214 9.85 10.61 -14.18
CA ILE A 214 11.22 10.67 -13.62
C ILE A 214 11.90 9.34 -13.87
N ASP A 215 13.13 9.38 -14.37
CA ASP A 215 13.84 8.19 -14.86
C ASP A 215 14.88 7.65 -13.87
N THR A 216 15.22 8.42 -12.81
CA THR A 216 16.23 8.01 -11.82
C THR A 216 15.67 8.00 -10.39
N PRO A 217 16.06 7.01 -9.56
CA PRO A 217 15.66 6.99 -8.15
C PRO A 217 16.16 8.21 -7.37
N GLU A 218 17.33 8.75 -7.74
CA GLU A 218 17.96 9.93 -7.11
C GLU A 218 17.09 11.18 -7.29
N ASP A 219 16.51 11.37 -8.48
CA ASP A 219 15.63 12.50 -8.75
C ASP A 219 14.29 12.35 -8.02
N ILE A 220 13.76 11.12 -7.92
CA ILE A 220 12.59 10.85 -7.09
C ILE A 220 12.87 11.18 -5.62
N ALA A 221 13.99 10.71 -5.08
CA ALA A 221 14.39 10.99 -3.70
C ALA A 221 14.58 12.48 -3.46
N ARG A 222 15.14 13.20 -4.44
CA ARG A 222 15.27 14.67 -4.39
C ARG A 222 13.90 15.36 -4.39
N CYS A 223 12.96 14.90 -5.21
CA CYS A 223 11.59 15.41 -5.22
C CYS A 223 10.90 15.20 -3.86
N MET A 224 11.01 14.01 -3.27
CA MET A 224 10.51 13.70 -1.93
C MET A 224 11.09 14.66 -0.89
N LYS A 225 12.41 14.83 -0.90
CA LYS A 225 13.10 15.72 0.05
C LYS A 225 12.63 17.16 -0.08
N ILE A 226 12.57 17.70 -1.30
CA ILE A 226 12.12 19.08 -1.55
C ILE A 226 10.69 19.28 -1.06
N LYS A 227 9.77 18.36 -1.40
CA LYS A 227 8.37 18.44 -0.95
C LYS A 227 8.27 18.58 0.56
N TRP A 228 8.99 17.76 1.29
CA TRP A 228 8.91 17.75 2.75
C TRP A 228 9.72 18.85 3.44
N ASP A 229 10.84 19.30 2.84
CA ASP A 229 11.60 20.49 3.29
C ASP A 229 10.77 21.78 3.17
N LEU A 230 9.93 21.88 2.13
CA LEU A 230 8.96 22.97 1.96
C LEU A 230 7.79 22.91 2.96
N GLY A 231 7.72 21.87 3.80
CA GLY A 231 6.64 21.69 4.76
C GLY A 231 5.32 21.22 4.15
N LEU A 232 5.30 20.83 2.87
CA LEU A 232 4.10 20.33 2.20
C LEU A 232 3.66 19.01 2.82
N ALA A 233 2.38 18.92 3.16
CA ALA A 233 1.78 17.70 3.69
C ALA A 233 1.66 16.61 2.61
N GLY A 234 1.33 15.38 3.05
CA GLY A 234 1.08 14.26 2.18
C GLY A 234 2.31 13.60 1.58
N GLY A 235 2.06 12.48 0.94
CA GLY A 235 3.05 11.64 0.28
C GLY A 235 3.22 11.95 -1.20
N LEU A 236 3.74 10.96 -1.90
CA LEU A 236 3.86 10.90 -3.36
C LEU A 236 3.44 9.50 -3.82
N VAL A 237 2.94 9.41 -5.04
CA VAL A 237 2.70 8.12 -5.71
C VAL A 237 3.73 7.95 -6.82
N ILE A 238 4.45 6.84 -6.79
CA ILE A 238 5.42 6.46 -7.82
C ILE A 238 4.88 5.21 -8.53
N GLY A 239 4.39 5.38 -9.75
CA GLY A 239 3.97 4.30 -10.61
C GLY A 239 5.19 3.62 -11.23
N ASN A 240 5.47 2.39 -10.82
CA ASN A 240 6.52 1.54 -11.36
C ASN A 240 5.87 0.36 -12.10
N PRO A 241 5.81 0.37 -13.44
CA PRO A 241 5.11 -0.65 -14.21
C PRO A 241 5.66 -2.05 -13.95
N VAL A 242 4.77 -3.05 -14.03
CA VAL A 242 5.20 -4.45 -14.09
C VAL A 242 6.08 -4.67 -15.33
N PRO A 243 7.13 -5.49 -15.24
CA PRO A 243 7.94 -5.81 -16.41
C PRO A 243 7.07 -6.45 -17.51
N PRO A 244 7.32 -6.15 -18.81
CA PRO A 244 6.50 -6.68 -19.91
C PRO A 244 6.36 -8.21 -19.92
N LYS A 245 7.39 -8.93 -19.46
CA LYS A 245 7.38 -10.41 -19.38
C LYS A 245 6.43 -10.96 -18.31
N ASP A 246 6.10 -10.14 -17.31
CA ASP A 246 5.24 -10.49 -16.17
C ASP A 246 3.88 -9.81 -16.29
N ALA A 247 3.65 -9.03 -17.36
CA ALA A 247 2.38 -8.36 -17.62
C ALA A 247 1.31 -9.35 -18.07
N MET A 248 0.09 -9.13 -17.62
CA MET A 248 -1.08 -9.91 -18.07
C MET A 248 -1.66 -9.31 -19.35
N ASP A 249 -2.38 -10.12 -20.11
CA ASP A 249 -3.15 -9.65 -21.26
C ASP A 249 -4.29 -8.72 -20.81
N GLU A 250 -4.33 -7.52 -21.40
CA GLU A 250 -5.29 -6.48 -21.02
C GLU A 250 -6.73 -6.92 -21.27
N SER A 251 -6.99 -7.64 -22.37
CA SER A 251 -8.35 -8.10 -22.72
C SER A 251 -8.87 -9.14 -21.73
N LEU A 252 -8.00 -10.02 -21.23
CA LEU A 252 -8.36 -10.99 -20.20
C LEU A 252 -8.70 -10.31 -18.88
N ILE A 253 -7.94 -9.28 -18.51
CA ILE A 253 -8.19 -8.53 -17.27
C ILE A 253 -9.49 -7.73 -17.37
N GLU A 254 -9.72 -7.02 -18.48
CA GLU A 254 -10.97 -6.27 -18.67
C GLU A 254 -12.20 -7.18 -18.66
N GLY A 255 -12.10 -8.35 -19.30
CA GLY A 255 -13.14 -9.37 -19.25
C GLY A 255 -13.45 -9.83 -17.83
N ALA A 256 -12.42 -10.18 -17.07
CA ALA A 256 -12.56 -10.62 -15.68
C ALA A 256 -13.11 -9.51 -14.76
N ILE A 257 -12.67 -8.26 -14.95
CA ILE A 257 -13.19 -7.10 -14.21
C ILE A 257 -14.66 -6.88 -14.52
N SER A 258 -15.05 -6.94 -15.78
CA SER A 258 -16.45 -6.74 -16.20
C SER A 258 -17.35 -7.80 -15.58
N GLU A 259 -16.92 -9.06 -15.57
CA GLU A 259 -17.66 -10.16 -14.94
C GLU A 259 -17.75 -9.99 -13.41
N ALA A 260 -16.65 -9.63 -12.75
CA ALA A 260 -16.61 -9.39 -11.31
C ALA A 260 -17.50 -8.21 -10.89
N LEU A 261 -17.53 -7.12 -11.65
CA LEU A 261 -18.41 -5.97 -11.40
C LEU A 261 -19.88 -6.33 -11.58
N LYS A 262 -20.21 -7.13 -12.60
CA LYS A 262 -21.57 -7.63 -12.81
C LYS A 262 -22.01 -8.50 -11.64
N GLU A 263 -21.18 -9.45 -11.21
CA GLU A 263 -21.44 -10.31 -10.05
C GLU A 263 -21.60 -9.50 -8.75
N ALA A 264 -20.74 -8.50 -8.53
CA ALA A 264 -20.84 -7.61 -7.38
C ALA A 264 -22.19 -6.86 -7.35
N THR A 265 -22.63 -6.36 -8.50
CA THR A 265 -23.93 -5.68 -8.64
C THR A 265 -25.09 -6.63 -8.38
N GLU A 266 -25.06 -7.85 -8.92
CA GLU A 266 -26.09 -8.87 -8.72
C GLU A 266 -26.19 -9.35 -7.25
N LYS A 267 -25.07 -9.32 -6.52
CA LYS A 267 -24.99 -9.72 -5.10
C LYS A 267 -25.09 -8.56 -4.13
N GLU A 268 -25.35 -7.34 -4.60
CA GLU A 268 -25.41 -6.12 -3.77
C GLU A 268 -24.14 -5.91 -2.93
N ILE A 269 -22.95 -6.23 -3.49
CA ILE A 269 -21.67 -6.09 -2.81
C ILE A 269 -21.11 -4.70 -3.13
N GLU A 270 -20.86 -3.92 -2.08
CA GLU A 270 -20.37 -2.56 -2.16
C GLU A 270 -19.08 -2.32 -1.36
N GLY A 271 -18.40 -1.23 -1.68
CA GLY A 271 -17.27 -0.70 -0.91
C GLY A 271 -16.03 -1.59 -0.95
N LYS A 272 -15.32 -1.63 0.17
CA LYS A 272 -14.05 -2.36 0.29
C LYS A 272 -14.15 -3.88 0.00
N ALA A 273 -15.34 -4.45 0.02
CA ALA A 273 -15.57 -5.83 -0.30
C ALA A 273 -15.39 -6.12 -1.80
N VAL A 274 -15.74 -5.19 -2.68
CA VAL A 274 -15.61 -5.32 -4.15
C VAL A 274 -14.16 -5.60 -4.55
N SER A 275 -13.20 -4.94 -3.91
CA SER A 275 -11.78 -5.02 -4.28
C SER A 275 -11.10 -6.35 -3.93
N TYR A 276 -11.72 -7.21 -3.11
CA TYR A 276 -11.06 -8.42 -2.58
C TYR A 276 -11.88 -9.70 -2.70
N THR A 277 -13.19 -9.62 -2.90
CA THR A 277 -14.05 -10.80 -2.81
C THR A 277 -14.28 -11.50 -4.16
N HIS A 278 -14.00 -10.83 -5.29
CA HIS A 278 -14.49 -11.33 -6.58
C HIS A 278 -13.48 -11.36 -7.73
N LEU A 279 -12.29 -10.81 -7.57
CA LEU A 279 -11.20 -11.04 -8.51
C LEU A 279 -10.46 -12.33 -8.16
N THR A 280 -11.15 -13.46 -8.18
CA THR A 280 -10.50 -14.73 -8.49
C THR A 280 -10.19 -14.72 -9.98
N LEU A 281 -9.18 -13.95 -10.37
CA LEU A 281 -8.51 -14.21 -11.62
C LEU A 281 -8.06 -15.67 -11.61
N PRO A 282 -8.12 -16.39 -12.72
CA PRO A 282 -7.55 -17.72 -12.82
C PRO A 282 -6.04 -17.64 -12.65
N THR A 283 -5.60 -17.47 -11.40
CA THR A 283 -4.18 -17.43 -11.02
C THR A 283 -3.58 -18.82 -10.91
N SER A 284 -4.35 -19.87 -11.18
CA SER A 284 -3.87 -21.26 -11.15
C SER A 284 -2.84 -21.58 -12.21
N ASP A 285 -2.64 -20.73 -13.24
CA ASP A 285 -1.74 -20.99 -14.36
C ASP A 285 -0.57 -19.98 -14.46
N LEU A 286 -0.34 -19.14 -13.47
CA LEU A 286 0.66 -18.07 -13.50
C LEU A 286 1.68 -18.15 -12.35
N VAL A 287 2.14 -19.36 -12.00
CA VAL A 287 3.37 -19.55 -11.20
C VAL A 287 4.32 -20.45 -11.96
#